data_31a43e3a62ed294deb8dbbdf72f33253
#
_entry.id   31a43e3a62ed294deb8dbbdf72f33253
#
_cell.length_a   1.000
_cell.length_b   1.000
_cell.length_c   1.000
_cell.angle_alpha   90.00
_cell.angle_beta   90.00
_cell.angle_gamma   90.00
#
_symmetry.space_group_name_H-M   'P 1'
#
loop_
_entity.id
_entity.type
_entity.pdbx_description
1 polymer ?
#
loop_
_entity_poly.entity_id
_entity_poly.type
_entity_poly.pdbx_seq_one_letter_code
_entity_poly.pdbx_strand_id
1 'polypeptide(L)'
;MNSFAPQSSHKIGQLFQQANQAHVRGQFESARAGYLKVIKAQPKHFDALHLLGVLSCQLKEFEASIDYFNKAISISPNPVFYYSLGVAYQELARLSEAEQSYLSAIGKQPQYPEALYNLGNLKRAQGENLQAVAYYDRALVQKPDHADAHYNRGNALKELGVYDQAVISFDAAIAMNQSYAQAHLNKGMALKELGQFELALESYSAALRINPNYSDAYSNMGILQTELKRWSDAVQSFQSALSINPQHAQALWNKSLLLLQHGDFKGGFALYNTRWRAEVMVSPLLKSKNPWHPLTPHGGTTPGNTTRCKRLLIWSEQGIGDEVMFGALLTHPLISDLAEHLTIQLDSRLIPLFKRSFPQHQFIEKGLGLSDTQFDQHMPMGQLAEIFCQSLESFKSIRPSYLLSDAVRGHHISAQIKLQNKDDEKPIVGISWRSKNDKKGLDRSITATDLVGALSLNKQGGFDTDRFHFVNLQYNTNLEEVQQVSEALGINIQCLADIDNFSDIDGLASLISACDLVVSIDNSTVHLAGALGKPTYVLLPFSADWRWGLESSHSYWYPSLHLYRQSQRGGWAEPLLKLQADLIELIDP
;
A
#
# COMPACT_ATOMS: atom_id res chain seq x y z
N MET A 1 -20.81 -22.30 75.34
CA MET A 1 -21.03 -22.88 74.03
C MET A 1 -20.54 -21.90 72.97
N ASN A 2 -19.60 -22.20 72.37
CA ASN A 2 -18.79 -22.51 71.18
C ASN A 2 -17.53 -21.63 71.07
N SER A 3 -16.39 -22.16 71.58
CA SER A 3 -15.04 -21.60 71.36
C SER A 3 -14.29 -22.37 70.25
N PHE A 4 -14.97 -22.82 69.18
CA PHE A 4 -14.35 -23.63 68.07
C PHE A 4 -14.02 -22.87 66.78
N ALA A 5 -14.30 -21.57 66.70
CA ALA A 5 -14.12 -20.78 65.46
C ALA A 5 -12.67 -20.28 65.17
N PRO A 6 -11.81 -19.91 66.16
CA PRO A 6 -10.50 -19.30 65.85
C PRO A 6 -9.43 -20.24 65.34
N GLN A 7 -9.40 -21.51 65.78
CA GLN A 7 -8.34 -22.45 65.39
C GLN A 7 -8.47 -22.99 63.95
N SER A 8 -9.68 -23.13 63.42
CA SER A 8 -9.90 -23.54 62.04
C SER A 8 -9.50 -22.47 61.04
N SER A 9 -9.79 -21.19 61.32
CA SER A 9 -9.43 -20.06 60.47
C SER A 9 -7.91 -19.88 60.38
N HIS A 10 -7.18 -20.01 61.49
CA HIS A 10 -5.72 -19.90 61.51
C HIS A 10 -5.06 -21.02 60.67
N LYS A 11 -5.56 -22.26 60.72
CA LYS A 11 -5.08 -23.40 59.96
C LYS A 11 -5.32 -23.23 58.45
N ILE A 12 -6.47 -22.65 58.06
CA ILE A 12 -6.77 -22.34 56.64
C ILE A 12 -5.84 -21.25 56.13
N GLY A 13 -5.59 -20.20 56.89
CA GLY A 13 -4.62 -19.15 56.56
C GLY A 13 -3.20 -19.70 56.33
N GLN A 14 -2.74 -20.62 57.19
CA GLN A 14 -1.44 -21.28 56.99
C GLN A 14 -1.39 -22.11 55.73
N LEU A 15 -2.43 -22.89 55.39
CA LEU A 15 -2.53 -23.67 54.17
C LEU A 15 -2.50 -22.76 52.92
N PHE A 16 -3.21 -21.63 52.98
CA PHE A 16 -3.21 -20.65 51.90
C PHE A 16 -1.82 -20.04 51.67
N GLN A 17 -1.13 -19.63 52.75
CA GLN A 17 0.23 -19.11 52.64
C GLN A 17 1.22 -20.14 52.10
N GLN A 18 1.12 -21.42 52.53
CA GLN A 18 1.96 -22.50 51.99
C GLN A 18 1.71 -22.74 50.50
N ALA A 19 0.44 -22.73 50.06
CA ALA A 19 0.07 -22.85 48.66
C ALA A 19 0.63 -21.69 47.83
N ASN A 20 0.52 -20.46 48.33
CA ASN A 20 1.06 -19.26 47.68
C ASN A 20 2.60 -19.30 47.58
N GLN A 21 3.29 -19.72 48.65
CA GLN A 21 4.75 -19.92 48.60
C GLN A 21 5.15 -21.00 47.56
N ALA A 22 4.42 -22.10 47.46
CA ALA A 22 4.65 -23.11 46.45
C ALA A 22 4.42 -22.56 45.05
N HIS A 23 3.39 -21.73 44.84
CA HIS A 23 3.10 -21.05 43.57
C HIS A 23 4.25 -20.14 43.16
N VAL A 24 4.72 -19.25 44.02
CA VAL A 24 5.86 -18.34 43.76
C VAL A 24 7.15 -19.10 43.43
N ARG A 25 7.33 -20.30 44.03
CA ARG A 25 8.50 -21.19 43.74
C ARG A 25 8.36 -22.01 42.49
N GLY A 26 7.27 -21.87 41.72
CA GLY A 26 7.00 -22.65 40.51
C GLY A 26 6.60 -24.11 40.77
N GLN A 27 6.26 -24.45 42.03
CA GLN A 27 5.80 -25.81 42.47
C GLN A 27 4.31 -25.93 42.19
N PHE A 28 3.91 -25.91 40.91
CA PHE A 28 2.52 -25.72 40.48
C PHE A 28 1.57 -26.79 40.96
N GLU A 29 1.97 -28.06 40.96
CA GLU A 29 1.13 -29.16 41.48
C GLU A 29 0.89 -29.03 42.97
N SER A 30 1.92 -28.66 43.75
CA SER A 30 1.81 -28.45 45.18
C SER A 30 0.91 -27.25 45.48
N ALA A 31 1.06 -26.14 44.72
CA ALA A 31 0.22 -24.94 44.85
C ALA A 31 -1.25 -25.28 44.52
N ARG A 32 -1.51 -26.00 43.44
CA ARG A 32 -2.85 -26.46 43.02
C ARG A 32 -3.51 -27.27 44.15
N ALA A 33 -2.81 -28.29 44.64
CA ALA A 33 -3.32 -29.14 45.73
C ALA A 33 -3.59 -28.34 47.00
N GLY A 34 -2.73 -27.33 47.30
CA GLY A 34 -2.91 -26.43 48.44
C GLY A 34 -4.15 -25.56 48.31
N TYR A 35 -4.31 -24.87 47.17
CA TYR A 35 -5.48 -24.04 46.92
C TYR A 35 -6.79 -24.83 46.94
N LEU A 36 -6.80 -26.01 46.36
CA LEU A 36 -7.98 -26.91 46.38
C LEU A 36 -8.35 -27.32 47.81
N LYS A 37 -7.36 -27.59 48.69
CA LYS A 37 -7.61 -27.88 50.11
C LYS A 37 -8.22 -26.67 50.84
N VAL A 38 -7.73 -25.43 50.53
CA VAL A 38 -8.29 -24.19 51.11
C VAL A 38 -9.74 -24.03 50.68
N ILE A 39 -10.04 -24.17 49.35
CA ILE A 39 -11.39 -24.00 48.80
C ILE A 39 -12.33 -25.10 49.32
N LYS A 40 -11.85 -26.34 49.52
CA LYS A 40 -12.64 -27.40 50.13
C LYS A 40 -13.02 -27.10 51.57
N ALA A 41 -12.09 -26.49 52.34
CA ALA A 41 -12.34 -26.11 53.75
C ALA A 41 -13.17 -24.82 53.86
N GLN A 42 -12.98 -23.88 52.94
CA GLN A 42 -13.67 -22.61 52.91
C GLN A 42 -14.05 -22.28 51.44
N PRO A 43 -15.23 -22.73 50.99
CA PRO A 43 -15.66 -22.54 49.58
C PRO A 43 -15.78 -21.07 49.12
N LYS A 44 -15.91 -20.13 50.07
CA LYS A 44 -15.99 -18.71 49.78
C LYS A 44 -14.64 -17.97 49.90
N HIS A 45 -13.52 -18.69 49.87
CA HIS A 45 -12.19 -18.06 49.92
C HIS A 45 -11.80 -17.53 48.53
N PHE A 46 -12.23 -16.31 48.22
CA PHE A 46 -12.11 -15.69 46.91
C PHE A 46 -10.65 -15.55 46.44
N ASP A 47 -9.68 -15.25 47.35
CA ASP A 47 -8.26 -15.16 46.98
C ASP A 47 -7.70 -16.53 46.54
N ALA A 48 -8.08 -17.61 47.18
CA ALA A 48 -7.64 -18.96 46.78
C ALA A 48 -8.25 -19.36 45.41
N LEU A 49 -9.52 -18.97 45.18
CA LEU A 49 -10.16 -19.16 43.86
C LEU A 49 -9.43 -18.34 42.80
N HIS A 50 -9.16 -17.05 43.04
CA HIS A 50 -8.44 -16.20 42.11
C HIS A 50 -7.04 -16.73 41.80
N LEU A 51 -6.23 -17.08 42.84
CA LEU A 51 -4.88 -17.58 42.62
C LEU A 51 -4.87 -18.97 41.95
N LEU A 52 -5.88 -19.80 42.18
CA LEU A 52 -6.05 -21.03 41.42
C LEU A 52 -6.37 -20.76 39.94
N GLY A 53 -7.20 -19.74 39.67
CA GLY A 53 -7.44 -19.26 38.31
C GLY A 53 -6.17 -18.73 37.63
N VAL A 54 -5.35 -17.95 38.33
CA VAL A 54 -4.05 -17.46 37.83
C VAL A 54 -3.11 -18.63 37.51
N LEU A 55 -3.04 -19.62 38.41
CA LEU A 55 -2.26 -20.83 38.18
C LEU A 55 -2.75 -21.62 36.94
N SER A 56 -4.08 -21.73 36.78
CA SER A 56 -4.67 -22.37 35.60
C SER A 56 -4.32 -21.62 34.30
N CYS A 57 -4.29 -20.26 34.31
CA CYS A 57 -3.79 -19.46 33.18
C CYS A 57 -2.32 -19.77 32.84
N GLN A 58 -1.46 -19.85 33.87
CA GLN A 58 -0.03 -20.16 33.67
C GLN A 58 0.16 -21.56 33.07
N LEU A 59 -0.73 -22.49 33.40
CA LEU A 59 -0.76 -23.85 32.84
C LEU A 59 -1.52 -23.94 31.51
N LYS A 60 -1.99 -22.80 30.96
CA LYS A 60 -2.80 -22.68 29.74
C LYS A 60 -4.16 -23.40 29.80
N GLU A 61 -4.67 -23.61 30.99
CA GLU A 61 -6.00 -24.18 31.25
C GLU A 61 -7.04 -23.04 31.34
N PHE A 62 -7.21 -22.27 30.25
CA PHE A 62 -7.92 -20.98 30.26
C PHE A 62 -9.41 -21.13 30.60
N GLU A 63 -10.10 -22.18 30.15
CA GLU A 63 -11.51 -22.42 30.48
C GLU A 63 -11.69 -22.67 31.99
N ALA A 64 -10.82 -23.46 32.59
CA ALA A 64 -10.84 -23.71 34.04
C ALA A 64 -10.53 -22.42 34.80
N SER A 65 -9.63 -21.57 34.30
CA SER A 65 -9.30 -20.28 34.94
C SER A 65 -10.50 -19.34 34.95
N ILE A 66 -11.28 -19.29 33.85
CA ILE A 66 -12.50 -18.48 33.76
C ILE A 66 -13.52 -18.92 34.83
N ASP A 67 -13.70 -20.22 35.03
CA ASP A 67 -14.60 -20.74 36.06
C ASP A 67 -14.18 -20.32 37.47
N TYR A 68 -12.88 -20.37 37.76
CA TYR A 68 -12.36 -19.95 39.07
C TYR A 68 -12.48 -18.44 39.25
N PHE A 69 -12.18 -17.63 38.25
CA PHE A 69 -12.34 -16.18 38.34
C PHE A 69 -13.79 -15.77 38.50
N ASN A 70 -14.73 -16.37 37.79
CA ASN A 70 -16.16 -16.12 37.95
C ASN A 70 -16.66 -16.46 39.35
N LYS A 71 -16.20 -17.57 39.94
CA LYS A 71 -16.49 -17.94 41.33
C LYS A 71 -15.92 -16.90 42.29
N ALA A 72 -14.68 -16.45 42.11
CA ALA A 72 -14.06 -15.42 42.93
C ALA A 72 -14.84 -14.10 42.85
N ILE A 73 -15.19 -13.65 41.65
CA ILE A 73 -15.97 -12.43 41.39
C ILE A 73 -17.36 -12.48 42.01
N SER A 74 -18.02 -13.63 41.97
CA SER A 74 -19.36 -13.81 42.55
C SER A 74 -19.36 -13.65 44.09
N ILE A 75 -18.20 -13.88 44.73
CA ILE A 75 -18.03 -13.73 46.20
C ILE A 75 -17.55 -12.32 46.53
N SER A 76 -16.57 -11.82 45.79
CA SER A 76 -15.96 -10.50 46.00
C SER A 76 -15.61 -9.85 44.65
N PRO A 77 -16.38 -8.88 44.15
CA PRO A 77 -16.16 -8.23 42.86
C PRO A 77 -14.96 -7.26 42.91
N ASN A 78 -13.75 -7.83 42.85
CA ASN A 78 -12.48 -7.09 42.90
C ASN A 78 -11.99 -6.75 41.50
N PRO A 79 -11.49 -5.53 41.20
CA PRO A 79 -10.96 -5.13 39.89
C PRO A 79 -9.88 -6.08 39.35
N VAL A 80 -9.01 -6.60 40.24
CA VAL A 80 -7.94 -7.55 39.86
C VAL A 80 -8.52 -8.86 39.30
N PHE A 81 -9.66 -9.32 39.81
CA PHE A 81 -10.28 -10.56 39.33
C PHE A 81 -10.91 -10.36 37.97
N TYR A 82 -11.55 -9.23 37.72
CA TYR A 82 -12.05 -8.87 36.39
C TYR A 82 -10.92 -8.70 35.39
N TYR A 83 -9.80 -8.08 35.76
CA TYR A 83 -8.62 -7.97 34.92
C TYR A 83 -8.09 -9.35 34.54
N SER A 84 -7.90 -10.26 35.52
CA SER A 84 -7.43 -11.62 35.25
C SER A 84 -8.40 -12.42 34.39
N LEU A 85 -9.71 -12.23 34.54
CA LEU A 85 -10.75 -12.80 33.71
C LEU A 85 -10.62 -12.28 32.25
N GLY A 86 -10.40 -10.98 32.08
CA GLY A 86 -10.16 -10.38 30.77
C GLY A 86 -8.94 -10.96 30.05
N VAL A 87 -7.83 -11.16 30.78
CA VAL A 87 -6.64 -11.82 30.23
C VAL A 87 -6.96 -13.26 29.78
N ALA A 88 -7.69 -14.03 30.59
CA ALA A 88 -8.06 -15.41 30.22
C ALA A 88 -8.94 -15.46 28.96
N TYR A 89 -9.91 -14.55 28.84
CA TYR A 89 -10.73 -14.45 27.62
C TYR A 89 -9.91 -14.05 26.39
N GLN A 90 -8.95 -13.14 26.54
CA GLN A 90 -8.09 -12.70 25.46
C GLN A 90 -7.23 -13.83 24.91
N GLU A 91 -6.68 -14.69 25.79
CA GLU A 91 -5.90 -15.87 25.39
C GLU A 91 -6.74 -16.89 24.59
N LEU A 92 -8.06 -16.94 24.82
CA LEU A 92 -9.00 -17.73 24.03
C LEU A 92 -9.56 -17.01 22.78
N ALA A 93 -9.03 -15.83 22.45
CA ALA A 93 -9.55 -14.96 21.39
C ALA A 93 -11.05 -14.58 21.55
N ARG A 94 -11.59 -14.67 22.78
CA ARG A 94 -12.94 -14.23 23.13
C ARG A 94 -12.95 -12.73 23.41
N LEU A 95 -12.77 -11.94 22.35
CA LEU A 95 -12.43 -10.52 22.45
C LEU A 95 -13.54 -9.67 23.11
N SER A 96 -14.83 -9.99 22.86
CA SER A 96 -15.95 -9.26 23.44
C SER A 96 -16.05 -9.45 24.95
N GLU A 97 -15.83 -10.67 25.44
CA GLU A 97 -15.84 -10.97 26.88
C GLU A 97 -14.59 -10.40 27.58
N ALA A 98 -13.44 -10.40 26.89
CA ALA A 98 -12.23 -9.74 27.39
C ALA A 98 -12.46 -8.24 27.59
N GLU A 99 -13.05 -7.57 26.58
CA GLU A 99 -13.42 -6.15 26.66
C GLU A 99 -14.33 -5.85 27.86
N GLN A 100 -15.41 -6.61 27.99
CA GLN A 100 -16.36 -6.44 29.10
C GLN A 100 -15.69 -6.61 30.47
N SER A 101 -14.76 -7.57 30.56
CA SER A 101 -14.02 -7.84 31.79
C SER A 101 -13.05 -6.70 32.14
N TYR A 102 -12.29 -6.19 31.15
CA TYR A 102 -11.43 -5.01 31.39
C TYR A 102 -12.24 -3.77 31.73
N LEU A 103 -13.37 -3.52 31.03
CA LEU A 103 -14.27 -2.41 31.37
C LEU A 103 -14.84 -2.54 32.81
N SER A 104 -15.16 -3.78 33.23
CA SER A 104 -15.61 -4.04 34.62
C SER A 104 -14.51 -3.75 35.65
N ALA A 105 -13.26 -4.13 35.33
CA ALA A 105 -12.09 -3.80 36.16
C ALA A 105 -11.92 -2.28 36.30
N ILE A 106 -11.95 -1.55 35.18
CA ILE A 106 -11.83 -0.09 35.11
C ILE A 106 -13.01 0.59 35.79
N GLY A 107 -14.24 0.05 35.67
CA GLY A 107 -15.43 0.54 36.36
C GLY A 107 -15.31 0.45 37.90
N LYS A 108 -14.58 -0.53 38.42
CA LYS A 108 -14.28 -0.66 39.86
C LYS A 108 -13.08 0.17 40.28
N GLN A 109 -12.07 0.26 39.41
CA GLN A 109 -10.84 1.04 39.65
C GLN A 109 -10.50 1.82 38.39
N PRO A 110 -10.97 3.09 38.26
CA PRO A 110 -10.79 3.89 37.05
C PRO A 110 -9.33 4.17 36.67
N GLN A 111 -8.43 4.06 37.63
CA GLN A 111 -6.99 4.28 37.50
C GLN A 111 -6.23 2.94 37.58
N TYR A 112 -6.66 1.92 36.78
CA TYR A 112 -5.99 0.62 36.73
C TYR A 112 -5.17 0.55 35.42
N PRO A 113 -3.85 0.87 35.47
CA PRO A 113 -3.06 1.08 34.26
C PRO A 113 -2.92 -0.21 33.43
N GLU A 114 -2.82 -1.39 34.04
CA GLU A 114 -2.70 -2.66 33.33
C GLU A 114 -4.00 -2.99 32.59
N ALA A 115 -5.17 -2.76 33.17
CA ALA A 115 -6.44 -2.97 32.48
C ALA A 115 -6.67 -1.97 31.35
N LEU A 116 -6.30 -0.70 31.57
CA LEU A 116 -6.34 0.35 30.54
C LEU A 116 -5.40 0.01 29.35
N TYR A 117 -4.16 -0.41 29.65
CA TYR A 117 -3.19 -0.82 28.62
C TYR A 117 -3.69 -2.01 27.79
N ASN A 118 -4.19 -3.06 28.46
CA ASN A 118 -4.71 -4.24 27.75
C ASN A 118 -5.96 -3.94 26.93
N LEU A 119 -6.84 -3.08 27.43
CA LEU A 119 -8.00 -2.59 26.67
C LEU A 119 -7.54 -1.77 25.44
N GLY A 120 -6.52 -0.94 25.58
CA GLY A 120 -5.89 -0.25 24.46
C GLY A 120 -5.34 -1.20 23.41
N ASN A 121 -4.65 -2.28 23.83
CA ASN A 121 -4.16 -3.32 22.92
C ASN A 121 -5.30 -4.02 22.18
N LEU A 122 -6.38 -4.32 22.89
CA LEU A 122 -7.58 -4.95 22.33
C LEU A 122 -8.21 -4.04 21.27
N LYS A 123 -8.41 -2.75 21.59
CA LYS A 123 -8.97 -1.76 20.64
C LYS A 123 -8.10 -1.59 19.41
N ARG A 124 -6.79 -1.55 19.55
CA ARG A 124 -5.86 -1.51 18.43
C ARG A 124 -5.96 -2.76 17.54
N ALA A 125 -6.06 -3.95 18.14
CA ALA A 125 -6.25 -5.20 17.40
C ALA A 125 -7.58 -5.25 16.63
N GLN A 126 -8.60 -4.55 17.11
CA GLN A 126 -9.90 -4.36 16.42
C GLN A 126 -9.86 -3.25 15.33
N GLY A 127 -8.72 -2.55 15.17
CA GLY A 127 -8.60 -1.41 14.26
C GLY A 127 -9.17 -0.09 14.82
N GLU A 128 -9.65 -0.07 16.06
CA GLU A 128 -10.22 1.09 16.73
C GLU A 128 -9.12 1.98 17.32
N ASN A 129 -8.19 2.43 16.46
CA ASN A 129 -6.95 3.10 16.86
C ASN A 129 -7.17 4.37 17.69
N LEU A 130 -8.23 5.15 17.42
CA LEU A 130 -8.54 6.35 18.20
C LEU A 130 -8.88 6.01 19.67
N GLN A 131 -9.67 4.96 19.88
CA GLN A 131 -10.00 4.49 21.23
C GLN A 131 -8.77 3.90 21.92
N ALA A 132 -7.92 3.16 21.16
CA ALA A 132 -6.68 2.63 21.68
C ALA A 132 -5.77 3.73 22.23
N VAL A 133 -5.58 4.84 21.49
CA VAL A 133 -4.81 6.00 21.96
C VAL A 133 -5.39 6.55 23.27
N ALA A 134 -6.71 6.74 23.35
CA ALA A 134 -7.35 7.25 24.56
C ALA A 134 -7.13 6.35 25.79
N TYR A 135 -7.13 5.03 25.63
CA TYR A 135 -6.85 4.11 26.73
C TYR A 135 -5.36 4.09 27.09
N TYR A 136 -4.44 4.16 26.12
CA TYR A 136 -3.01 4.29 26.42
C TYR A 136 -2.71 5.60 27.15
N ASP A 137 -3.31 6.74 26.73
CA ASP A 137 -3.14 8.01 27.42
C ASP A 137 -3.55 7.91 28.88
N ARG A 138 -4.69 7.29 29.17
CA ARG A 138 -5.15 7.07 30.55
C ARG A 138 -4.22 6.15 31.33
N ALA A 139 -3.68 5.10 30.72
CA ALA A 139 -2.71 4.21 31.34
C ALA A 139 -1.40 4.95 31.66
N LEU A 140 -0.91 5.77 30.73
CA LEU A 140 0.33 6.54 30.88
C LEU A 140 0.24 7.69 31.88
N VAL A 141 -0.94 8.24 32.10
CA VAL A 141 -1.16 9.18 33.22
C VAL A 141 -0.87 8.52 34.59
N GLN A 142 -1.19 7.23 34.73
CA GLN A 142 -0.96 6.48 35.98
C GLN A 142 0.46 5.88 36.04
N LYS A 143 0.99 5.48 34.92
CA LYS A 143 2.31 4.83 34.78
C LYS A 143 3.09 5.44 33.62
N PRO A 144 3.68 6.63 33.81
CA PRO A 144 4.38 7.36 32.74
C PRO A 144 5.62 6.63 32.21
N ASP A 145 6.17 5.71 32.98
CA ASP A 145 7.38 4.94 32.68
C ASP A 145 7.10 3.59 31.97
N HIS A 146 5.93 3.44 31.35
CA HIS A 146 5.56 2.21 30.64
C HIS A 146 5.99 2.27 29.16
N ALA A 147 7.19 1.77 28.86
CA ALA A 147 7.76 1.80 27.51
C ALA A 147 6.85 1.17 26.44
N ASP A 148 6.24 0.00 26.72
CA ASP A 148 5.36 -0.69 25.77
C ASP A 148 4.05 0.09 25.53
N ALA A 149 3.55 0.81 26.53
CA ALA A 149 2.36 1.65 26.33
C ALA A 149 2.66 2.84 25.41
N HIS A 150 3.81 3.49 25.58
CA HIS A 150 4.27 4.52 24.65
C HIS A 150 4.50 3.96 23.24
N TYR A 151 5.14 2.81 23.11
CA TYR A 151 5.37 2.16 21.81
C TYR A 151 4.04 1.82 21.11
N ASN A 152 3.08 1.21 21.82
CA ASN A 152 1.79 0.84 21.25
C ASN A 152 0.91 2.05 20.93
N ARG A 153 1.00 3.12 21.74
CA ARG A 153 0.39 4.42 21.45
C ARG A 153 0.97 5.01 20.16
N GLY A 154 2.28 4.98 20.00
CA GLY A 154 2.96 5.41 18.78
C GLY A 154 2.49 4.64 17.56
N ASN A 155 2.33 3.33 17.67
CA ASN A 155 1.78 2.50 16.58
C ASN A 155 0.35 2.89 16.22
N ALA A 156 -0.54 3.07 17.20
CA ALA A 156 -1.91 3.48 16.96
C ALA A 156 -2.00 4.87 16.30
N LEU A 157 -1.18 5.83 16.73
CA LEU A 157 -1.08 7.15 16.12
C LEU A 157 -0.54 7.10 14.68
N LYS A 158 0.44 6.25 14.42
CA LYS A 158 0.98 6.02 13.07
C LYS A 158 -0.10 5.48 12.14
N GLU A 159 -0.91 4.52 12.57
CA GLU A 159 -2.04 3.99 11.79
C GLU A 159 -3.15 5.04 11.55
N LEU A 160 -3.27 6.03 12.43
CA LEU A 160 -4.17 7.19 12.26
C LEU A 160 -3.57 8.29 11.37
N GLY A 161 -2.31 8.17 10.94
CA GLY A 161 -1.62 9.20 10.18
C GLY A 161 -1.14 10.41 11.00
N VAL A 162 -1.17 10.32 12.33
CA VAL A 162 -0.75 11.40 13.26
C VAL A 162 0.74 11.19 13.60
N TYR A 163 1.59 11.39 12.58
CA TYR A 163 2.99 10.96 12.62
C TYR A 163 3.84 11.73 13.65
N ASP A 164 3.63 13.04 13.85
CA ASP A 164 4.37 13.87 14.82
C ASP A 164 4.18 13.33 16.25
N GLN A 165 2.95 13.01 16.64
CA GLN A 165 2.66 12.44 17.95
C GLN A 165 3.14 10.99 18.06
N ALA A 166 3.15 10.24 16.94
CA ALA A 166 3.75 8.91 16.90
C ALA A 166 5.25 8.97 17.20
N VAL A 167 5.99 9.90 16.60
CA VAL A 167 7.43 10.12 16.86
C VAL A 167 7.67 10.42 18.33
N ILE A 168 6.90 11.35 18.93
CA ILE A 168 7.01 11.67 20.37
C ILE A 168 6.79 10.43 21.24
N SER A 169 5.82 9.58 20.87
CA SER A 169 5.54 8.35 21.62
C SER A 169 6.66 7.33 21.48
N PHE A 170 7.25 7.17 20.30
CA PHE A 170 8.40 6.30 20.10
C PHE A 170 9.64 6.82 20.85
N ASP A 171 9.87 8.13 20.85
CA ASP A 171 10.97 8.73 21.62
C ASP A 171 10.83 8.47 23.12
N ALA A 172 9.64 8.59 23.66
CA ALA A 172 9.38 8.24 25.06
C ALA A 172 9.66 6.75 25.35
N ALA A 173 9.22 5.85 24.46
CA ALA A 173 9.53 4.42 24.58
C ALA A 173 11.03 4.14 24.53
N ILE A 174 11.77 4.79 23.63
CA ILE A 174 13.23 4.66 23.45
C ILE A 174 13.97 5.23 24.67
N ALA A 175 13.52 6.36 25.23
CA ALA A 175 14.10 6.94 26.43
C ALA A 175 14.07 5.98 27.63
N MET A 176 13.02 5.17 27.72
CA MET A 176 12.86 4.16 28.79
C MET A 176 13.58 2.85 28.47
N ASN A 177 13.67 2.49 27.20
CA ASN A 177 14.37 1.30 26.73
C ASN A 177 15.20 1.62 25.49
N GLN A 178 16.47 2.00 25.68
CA GLN A 178 17.37 2.36 24.61
C GLN A 178 17.66 1.22 23.63
N SER A 179 17.40 -0.03 24.01
CA SER A 179 17.54 -1.21 23.17
C SER A 179 16.24 -1.62 22.45
N TYR A 180 15.27 -0.73 22.34
CA TYR A 180 13.98 -1.02 21.70
C TYR A 180 14.07 -0.85 20.17
N ALA A 181 14.65 -1.84 19.48
CA ALA A 181 14.89 -1.80 18.04
C ALA A 181 13.61 -1.54 17.22
N GLN A 182 12.47 -2.13 17.62
CA GLN A 182 11.18 -1.94 16.94
C GLN A 182 10.68 -0.49 17.06
N ALA A 183 10.92 0.18 18.22
CA ALA A 183 10.55 1.57 18.39
C ALA A 183 11.38 2.50 17.46
N HIS A 184 12.68 2.22 17.33
CA HIS A 184 13.52 2.93 16.36
C HIS A 184 13.07 2.71 14.92
N LEU A 185 12.72 1.47 14.53
CA LEU A 185 12.20 1.19 13.19
C LEU A 185 10.91 1.98 12.92
N ASN A 186 9.93 1.90 13.83
CA ASN A 186 8.64 2.55 13.64
C ASN A 186 8.71 4.08 13.72
N LYS A 187 9.63 4.63 14.55
CA LYS A 187 9.99 6.06 14.51
C LYS A 187 10.52 6.47 13.15
N GLY A 188 11.44 5.69 12.57
CA GLY A 188 11.95 5.94 11.22
C GLY A 188 10.86 5.93 10.16
N MET A 189 9.89 5.01 10.26
CA MET A 189 8.73 4.98 9.36
C MET A 189 7.87 6.25 9.50
N ALA A 190 7.58 6.68 10.73
CA ALA A 190 6.80 7.91 10.96
C ALA A 190 7.54 9.18 10.47
N LEU A 191 8.85 9.27 10.71
CA LEU A 191 9.69 10.38 10.22
C LEU A 191 9.73 10.43 8.69
N LYS A 192 9.75 9.28 8.01
CA LYS A 192 9.67 9.20 6.56
C LYS A 192 8.37 9.82 6.05
N GLU A 193 7.23 9.49 6.65
CA GLU A 193 5.92 10.06 6.27
C GLU A 193 5.84 11.58 6.53
N LEU A 194 6.60 12.09 7.51
CA LEU A 194 6.78 13.54 7.75
C LEU A 194 7.77 14.22 6.79
N GLY A 195 8.38 13.46 5.86
CA GLY A 195 9.42 13.99 4.97
C GLY A 195 10.77 14.26 5.64
N GLN A 196 10.96 13.83 6.90
CA GLN A 196 12.19 14.00 7.67
C GLN A 196 13.17 12.84 7.38
N PHE A 197 13.63 12.76 6.16
CA PHE A 197 14.30 11.58 5.59
C PHE A 197 15.64 11.23 6.27
N GLU A 198 16.46 12.23 6.59
CA GLU A 198 17.76 11.98 7.25
C GLU A 198 17.54 11.42 8.68
N LEU A 199 16.61 11.98 9.43
CA LEU A 199 16.25 11.48 10.76
C LEU A 199 15.64 10.07 10.69
N ALA A 200 14.91 9.76 9.62
CA ALA A 200 14.41 8.41 9.38
C ALA A 200 15.56 7.42 9.14
N LEU A 201 16.57 7.77 8.32
CA LEU A 201 17.76 6.95 8.09
C LEU A 201 18.57 6.73 9.38
N GLU A 202 18.71 7.77 10.20
CA GLU A 202 19.35 7.66 11.52
C GLU A 202 18.61 6.68 12.43
N SER A 203 17.26 6.74 12.43
CA SER A 203 16.42 5.86 13.23
C SER A 203 16.51 4.40 12.76
N TYR A 204 16.51 4.14 11.44
CA TYR A 204 16.75 2.80 10.91
C TYR A 204 18.16 2.28 11.25
N SER A 205 19.18 3.14 11.16
CA SER A 205 20.54 2.79 11.54
C SER A 205 20.66 2.46 13.04
N ALA A 206 19.91 3.17 13.90
CA ALA A 206 19.84 2.87 15.32
C ALA A 206 19.20 1.50 15.58
N ALA A 207 18.11 1.17 14.90
CA ALA A 207 17.47 -0.14 14.97
C ALA A 207 18.45 -1.27 14.58
N LEU A 208 19.24 -1.04 13.52
CA LEU A 208 20.23 -2.01 13.02
C LEU A 208 21.47 -2.14 13.92
N ARG A 209 21.88 -1.08 14.63
CA ARG A 209 22.93 -1.20 15.65
C ARG A 209 22.51 -2.07 16.83
N ILE A 210 21.21 -2.00 17.21
CA ILE A 210 20.64 -2.81 18.29
C ILE A 210 20.42 -4.26 17.81
N ASN A 211 19.85 -4.43 16.64
CA ASN A 211 19.59 -5.74 16.04
C ASN A 211 20.15 -5.79 14.61
N PRO A 212 21.40 -6.24 14.41
CA PRO A 212 22.01 -6.37 13.08
C PRO A 212 21.29 -7.34 12.13
N ASN A 213 20.45 -8.24 12.66
CA ASN A 213 19.69 -9.21 11.88
C ASN A 213 18.23 -8.77 11.65
N TYR A 214 17.97 -7.46 11.62
CA TYR A 214 16.62 -6.92 11.43
C TYR A 214 16.35 -6.65 9.95
N SER A 215 15.87 -7.68 9.22
CA SER A 215 15.60 -7.62 7.77
C SER A 215 14.62 -6.52 7.38
N ASP A 216 13.57 -6.26 8.20
CA ASP A 216 12.60 -5.19 7.93
C ASP A 216 13.24 -3.80 7.97
N ALA A 217 14.18 -3.57 8.90
CA ALA A 217 14.88 -2.29 9.01
C ALA A 217 15.75 -2.03 7.78
N TYR A 218 16.49 -3.04 7.31
CA TYR A 218 17.21 -2.94 6.04
C TYR A 218 16.29 -2.70 4.85
N SER A 219 15.15 -3.40 4.78
CA SER A 219 14.17 -3.22 3.70
C SER A 219 13.63 -1.80 3.68
N ASN A 220 13.20 -1.25 4.83
CA ASN A 220 12.69 0.11 4.93
C ASN A 220 13.77 1.17 4.63
N MET A 221 15.01 0.94 5.08
CA MET A 221 16.16 1.78 4.74
C MET A 221 16.39 1.81 3.22
N GLY A 222 16.36 0.64 2.56
CA GLY A 222 16.53 0.55 1.10
C GLY A 222 15.42 1.26 0.32
N ILE A 223 14.17 1.20 0.80
CA ILE A 223 13.05 1.94 0.21
C ILE A 223 13.32 3.45 0.28
N LEU A 224 13.69 3.96 1.45
CA LEU A 224 13.96 5.38 1.62
C LEU A 224 15.17 5.85 0.81
N GLN A 225 16.23 5.05 0.76
CA GLN A 225 17.41 5.33 -0.08
C GLN A 225 17.06 5.37 -1.57
N THR A 226 16.15 4.51 -2.03
CA THR A 226 15.62 4.56 -3.40
C THR A 226 14.87 5.88 -3.66
N GLU A 227 14.01 6.31 -2.74
CA GLU A 227 13.28 7.58 -2.84
C GLU A 227 14.22 8.81 -2.84
N LEU A 228 15.38 8.69 -2.19
CA LEU A 228 16.43 9.71 -2.16
C LEU A 228 17.44 9.59 -3.31
N LYS A 229 17.25 8.69 -4.24
CA LYS A 229 18.16 8.38 -5.36
C LYS A 229 19.57 7.93 -4.90
N ARG A 230 19.69 7.38 -3.68
CA ARG A 230 20.93 6.78 -3.15
C ARG A 230 21.00 5.31 -3.59
N TRP A 231 21.20 5.10 -4.88
CA TRP A 231 21.00 3.81 -5.55
C TRP A 231 21.91 2.69 -5.02
N SER A 232 23.20 2.98 -4.89
CA SER A 232 24.19 2.01 -4.37
C SER A 232 23.84 1.55 -2.95
N ASP A 233 23.46 2.50 -2.10
CA ASP A 233 23.08 2.22 -0.71
C ASP A 233 21.78 1.40 -0.64
N ALA A 234 20.81 1.71 -1.51
CA ALA A 234 19.56 0.96 -1.61
C ALA A 234 19.80 -0.51 -2.02
N VAL A 235 20.66 -0.74 -3.03
CA VAL A 235 21.06 -2.10 -3.45
C VAL A 235 21.68 -2.85 -2.28
N GLN A 236 22.61 -2.24 -1.54
CA GLN A 236 23.26 -2.86 -0.39
C GLN A 236 22.27 -3.17 0.73
N SER A 237 21.34 -2.26 1.01
CA SER A 237 20.33 -2.46 2.04
C SER A 237 19.39 -3.61 1.68
N PHE A 238 18.90 -3.71 0.43
CA PHE A 238 18.08 -4.85 0.00
C PHE A 238 18.87 -6.16 0.00
N GLN A 239 20.16 -6.15 -0.37
CA GLN A 239 21.03 -7.33 -0.27
C GLN A 239 21.18 -7.79 1.17
N SER A 240 21.38 -6.88 2.12
CA SER A 240 21.47 -7.18 3.55
C SER A 240 20.15 -7.77 4.08
N ALA A 241 19.01 -7.19 3.72
CA ALA A 241 17.70 -7.73 4.07
C ALA A 241 17.51 -9.17 3.58
N LEU A 242 17.91 -9.44 2.32
CA LEU A 242 17.78 -10.75 1.68
C LEU A 242 18.82 -11.77 2.14
N SER A 243 19.99 -11.34 2.60
CA SER A 243 20.97 -12.25 3.22
C SER A 243 20.48 -12.80 4.55
N ILE A 244 19.70 -12.00 5.30
CA ILE A 244 19.07 -12.39 6.57
C ILE A 244 17.81 -13.24 6.32
N ASN A 245 16.94 -12.75 5.44
CA ASN A 245 15.72 -13.45 5.06
C ASN A 245 15.59 -13.50 3.52
N PRO A 246 16.05 -14.58 2.86
CA PRO A 246 15.96 -14.73 1.40
C PRO A 246 14.54 -14.71 0.83
N GLN A 247 13.54 -14.91 1.66
CA GLN A 247 12.13 -14.91 1.30
C GLN A 247 11.41 -13.61 1.72
N HIS A 248 12.13 -12.56 2.10
CA HIS A 248 11.56 -11.28 2.50
C HIS A 248 10.84 -10.60 1.31
N ALA A 249 9.53 -10.81 1.25
CA ALA A 249 8.72 -10.45 0.08
C ALA A 249 8.81 -8.96 -0.29
N GLN A 250 8.77 -8.05 0.71
CA GLN A 250 8.85 -6.61 0.49
C GLN A 250 10.22 -6.19 -0.05
N ALA A 251 11.32 -6.78 0.45
CA ALA A 251 12.67 -6.49 -0.05
C ALA A 251 12.86 -7.00 -1.49
N LEU A 252 12.36 -8.21 -1.80
CA LEU A 252 12.38 -8.75 -3.17
C LEU A 252 11.59 -7.86 -4.13
N TRP A 253 10.37 -7.44 -3.71
CA TRP A 253 9.53 -6.55 -4.51
C TRP A 253 10.21 -5.21 -4.79
N ASN A 254 10.71 -4.52 -3.76
CA ASN A 254 11.35 -3.22 -3.95
C ASN A 254 12.68 -3.33 -4.74
N LYS A 255 13.43 -4.42 -4.55
CA LYS A 255 14.59 -4.73 -5.39
C LYS A 255 14.20 -4.92 -6.85
N SER A 256 13.07 -5.60 -7.14
CA SER A 256 12.52 -5.72 -8.49
C SER A 256 12.32 -4.35 -9.13
N LEU A 257 11.63 -3.44 -8.44
CA LEU A 257 11.35 -2.09 -8.94
C LEU A 257 12.64 -1.28 -9.16
N LEU A 258 13.62 -1.41 -8.26
CA LEU A 258 14.92 -0.76 -8.39
C LEU A 258 15.68 -1.25 -9.63
N LEU A 259 15.69 -2.56 -9.89
CA LEU A 259 16.31 -3.16 -11.06
C LEU A 259 15.65 -2.68 -12.36
N LEU A 260 14.31 -2.68 -12.40
CA LEU A 260 13.54 -2.19 -13.56
C LEU A 260 13.83 -0.71 -13.83
N GLN A 261 13.90 0.11 -12.78
CA GLN A 261 14.21 1.53 -12.90
C GLN A 261 15.60 1.79 -13.50
N HIS A 262 16.57 0.88 -13.25
CA HIS A 262 17.93 0.93 -13.80
C HIS A 262 18.09 0.20 -15.14
N GLY A 263 17.01 -0.31 -15.73
CA GLY A 263 17.05 -1.00 -17.01
C GLY A 263 17.51 -2.46 -16.96
N ASP A 264 17.71 -3.03 -15.78
CA ASP A 264 17.86 -4.48 -15.64
C ASP A 264 16.47 -5.14 -15.67
N PHE A 265 15.90 -5.18 -16.85
CA PHE A 265 14.56 -5.74 -17.08
C PHE A 265 14.50 -7.23 -16.77
N LYS A 266 15.53 -7.98 -17.15
CA LYS A 266 15.61 -9.41 -16.89
C LYS A 266 15.60 -9.71 -15.37
N GLY A 267 16.49 -9.09 -14.62
CA GLY A 267 16.56 -9.26 -13.17
C GLY A 267 15.32 -8.73 -12.46
N GLY A 268 14.81 -7.58 -12.91
CA GLY A 268 13.63 -6.94 -12.33
C GLY A 268 12.36 -7.76 -12.54
N PHE A 269 12.03 -8.14 -13.76
CA PHE A 269 10.81 -8.93 -14.03
C PHE A 269 10.87 -10.34 -13.46
N ALA A 270 12.03 -10.96 -13.33
CA ALA A 270 12.18 -12.24 -12.62
C ALA A 270 11.73 -12.17 -11.14
N LEU A 271 11.85 -11.01 -10.51
CA LEU A 271 11.40 -10.76 -9.15
C LEU A 271 9.98 -10.14 -9.07
N TYR A 272 9.41 -9.69 -10.19
CA TYR A 272 8.17 -8.91 -10.23
C TYR A 272 6.98 -9.66 -9.63
N ASN A 273 6.96 -10.99 -9.72
CA ASN A 273 5.92 -11.84 -9.16
C ASN A 273 5.92 -11.89 -7.62
N THR A 274 6.97 -11.36 -6.95
CA THR A 274 7.01 -11.28 -5.49
C THR A 274 6.01 -10.28 -4.91
N ARG A 275 5.43 -9.37 -5.74
CA ARG A 275 4.36 -8.43 -5.35
C ARG A 275 3.15 -9.11 -4.70
N TRP A 276 2.85 -10.35 -5.09
CA TRP A 276 1.76 -11.14 -4.53
C TRP A 276 2.01 -11.56 -3.09
N ARG A 277 3.26 -11.79 -2.75
CA ARG A 277 3.71 -12.19 -1.41
C ARG A 277 3.98 -10.98 -0.52
N ALA A 278 4.24 -9.84 -1.10
CA ALA A 278 4.48 -8.58 -0.40
C ALA A 278 3.16 -7.88 0.03
N GLU A 279 2.01 -8.56 -0.12
CA GLU A 279 0.66 -8.04 0.19
C GLU A 279 0.31 -6.72 -0.53
N VAL A 280 1.09 -6.38 -1.55
CA VAL A 280 0.85 -5.18 -2.37
C VAL A 280 -0.41 -5.35 -3.21
N MET A 281 -0.71 -6.59 -3.56
CA MET A 281 -1.85 -6.95 -4.41
C MET A 281 -2.46 -8.27 -3.97
N VAL A 282 -3.78 -8.39 -4.12
CA VAL A 282 -4.53 -9.62 -3.84
C VAL A 282 -5.43 -9.93 -5.03
N SER A 283 -5.41 -11.16 -5.50
CA SER A 283 -6.36 -11.65 -6.51
C SER A 283 -6.93 -13.00 -6.13
N PRO A 284 -8.26 -13.21 -6.27
CA PRO A 284 -8.89 -14.52 -6.09
C PRO A 284 -8.29 -15.60 -7.00
N LEU A 285 -7.83 -15.21 -8.21
CA LEU A 285 -7.25 -16.12 -9.19
C LEU A 285 -5.91 -16.73 -8.76
N LEU A 286 -5.20 -16.10 -7.80
CA LEU A 286 -3.99 -16.70 -7.21
C LEU A 286 -4.24 -18.02 -6.47
N LYS A 287 -5.50 -18.28 -6.09
CA LYS A 287 -5.93 -19.51 -5.44
C LYS A 287 -6.41 -20.58 -6.43
N SER A 288 -6.50 -20.24 -7.71
CA SER A 288 -6.87 -21.17 -8.77
C SER A 288 -5.80 -22.23 -9.01
N LYS A 289 -6.23 -23.44 -9.42
CA LYS A 289 -5.37 -24.64 -9.46
C LYS A 289 -4.40 -24.71 -10.65
N ASN A 290 -4.55 -23.85 -11.67
CA ASN A 290 -3.82 -23.97 -12.94
C ASN A 290 -3.04 -22.70 -13.30
N PRO A 291 -2.07 -22.22 -12.47
CA PRO A 291 -1.23 -21.09 -12.89
C PRO A 291 -0.40 -21.47 -14.10
N TRP A 292 -0.26 -20.53 -15.02
CA TRP A 292 0.66 -20.70 -16.16
C TRP A 292 2.10 -20.66 -15.63
N HIS A 293 2.87 -21.67 -15.99
CA HIS A 293 4.31 -21.70 -15.75
C HIS A 293 5.02 -21.55 -17.08
N PRO A 294 6.04 -20.66 -17.18
CA PRO A 294 6.91 -20.67 -18.34
C PRO A 294 7.48 -22.09 -18.43
N LEU A 295 7.39 -22.66 -19.62
CA LEU A 295 8.06 -23.92 -19.91
C LEU A 295 9.56 -23.66 -19.68
N THR A 296 10.04 -23.92 -18.48
CA THR A 296 11.45 -23.95 -18.22
C THR A 296 12.04 -25.03 -19.09
N PRO A 297 13.09 -24.76 -19.84
CA PRO A 297 13.92 -25.81 -20.40
C PRO A 297 14.68 -26.42 -19.23
N HIS A 298 14.00 -27.22 -18.40
CA HIS A 298 14.66 -28.05 -17.41
C HIS A 298 15.17 -29.30 -18.12
N GLY A 299 16.49 -29.33 -18.26
CA GLY A 299 17.29 -30.54 -18.34
C GLY A 299 16.87 -31.54 -19.41
N GLY A 300 17.40 -31.41 -20.60
CA GLY A 300 17.66 -32.55 -21.47
C GLY A 300 16.46 -33.34 -21.93
N THR A 301 15.75 -32.79 -22.92
CA THR A 301 15.16 -33.56 -24.01
C THR A 301 14.87 -32.62 -25.18
N THR A 302 15.32 -33.02 -26.33
CA THR A 302 15.06 -32.56 -27.71
C THR A 302 14.15 -31.34 -27.94
N PRO A 303 14.58 -30.36 -28.78
CA PRO A 303 13.75 -29.26 -29.28
C PRO A 303 12.61 -29.85 -30.12
N GLY A 304 11.38 -29.78 -29.67
CA GLY A 304 10.27 -30.23 -30.50
C GLY A 304 8.89 -30.39 -29.89
N ASN A 305 8.69 -30.29 -28.57
CA ASN A 305 7.35 -30.53 -28.01
C ASN A 305 6.99 -29.54 -26.89
N THR A 306 6.87 -28.26 -27.23
CA THR A 306 6.15 -27.28 -26.39
C THR A 306 4.67 -27.40 -26.73
N THR A 307 3.91 -28.16 -25.95
CA THR A 307 2.46 -28.22 -26.10
C THR A 307 1.90 -26.85 -25.73
N ARG A 308 1.55 -26.08 -26.75
CA ARG A 308 0.86 -24.81 -26.67
C ARG A 308 -0.43 -24.97 -25.84
N CYS A 309 -0.66 -24.10 -24.87
CA CYS A 309 -1.90 -24.10 -24.10
C CYS A 309 -3.10 -23.87 -25.04
N LYS A 310 -4.23 -24.56 -24.85
CA LYS A 310 -5.41 -24.33 -25.69
C LYS A 310 -6.08 -23.00 -25.33
N ARG A 311 -6.40 -22.80 -24.04
CA ARG A 311 -7.13 -21.62 -23.56
C ARG A 311 -6.36 -20.97 -22.42
N LEU A 312 -5.80 -19.79 -22.64
CA LEU A 312 -5.06 -19.03 -21.64
C LEU A 312 -5.88 -17.80 -21.23
N LEU A 313 -6.09 -17.67 -19.91
CA LEU A 313 -6.64 -16.45 -19.32
C LEU A 313 -5.50 -15.55 -18.89
N ILE A 314 -5.42 -14.34 -19.46
CA ILE A 314 -4.54 -13.25 -19.02
C ILE A 314 -5.41 -12.27 -18.24
N TRP A 315 -5.17 -12.12 -16.94
CA TRP A 315 -6.01 -11.30 -16.09
C TRP A 315 -5.31 -10.05 -15.60
N SER A 316 -6.09 -8.96 -15.51
CA SER A 316 -5.60 -7.68 -15.03
C SER A 316 -5.44 -7.68 -13.51
N GLU A 317 -4.44 -7.00 -13.02
CA GLU A 317 -4.00 -7.05 -11.62
C GLU A 317 -3.92 -5.68 -10.94
N GLN A 318 -3.72 -4.64 -11.73
CA GLN A 318 -3.45 -3.28 -11.25
C GLN A 318 -4.52 -2.30 -11.74
N GLY A 319 -4.17 -1.01 -11.79
CA GLY A 319 -5.06 0.03 -12.30
C GLY A 319 -5.06 0.14 -13.82
N ILE A 320 -5.95 0.98 -14.33
CA ILE A 320 -6.14 1.23 -15.78
C ILE A 320 -4.82 1.56 -16.49
N GLY A 321 -3.95 2.38 -15.87
CA GLY A 321 -2.66 2.72 -16.48
C GLY A 321 -1.77 1.51 -16.72
N ASP A 322 -1.76 0.55 -15.79
CA ASP A 322 -1.00 -0.70 -15.93
C ASP A 322 -1.64 -1.65 -16.95
N GLU A 323 -2.97 -1.74 -16.97
CA GLU A 323 -3.70 -2.53 -17.95
C GLU A 323 -3.41 -2.03 -19.37
N VAL A 324 -3.39 -0.71 -19.55
CA VAL A 324 -2.98 -0.10 -20.83
C VAL A 324 -1.53 -0.42 -21.11
N MET A 325 -0.60 -0.14 -20.20
CA MET A 325 0.83 -0.34 -20.42
C MET A 325 1.19 -1.80 -20.79
N PHE A 326 0.75 -2.76 -19.99
CA PHE A 326 1.00 -4.17 -20.30
C PHE A 326 0.20 -4.67 -21.49
N GLY A 327 -0.92 -4.00 -21.83
CA GLY A 327 -1.70 -4.24 -23.05
C GLY A 327 -0.88 -4.08 -24.33
N ALA A 328 0.18 -3.27 -24.32
CA ALA A 328 1.15 -3.15 -25.41
C ALA A 328 1.77 -4.50 -25.80
N LEU A 329 1.95 -5.38 -24.84
CA LEU A 329 2.57 -6.70 -25.03
C LEU A 329 1.68 -7.67 -25.82
N LEU A 330 0.39 -7.38 -25.97
CA LEU A 330 -0.51 -8.11 -26.86
C LEU A 330 -0.13 -7.91 -28.35
N THR A 331 0.71 -6.92 -28.67
CA THR A 331 1.24 -6.70 -30.02
C THR A 331 2.51 -7.50 -30.32
N HIS A 332 3.11 -8.12 -29.30
CA HIS A 332 4.37 -8.84 -29.46
C HIS A 332 4.20 -10.00 -30.47
N PRO A 333 5.12 -10.20 -31.43
CA PRO A 333 4.99 -11.23 -32.45
C PRO A 333 4.77 -12.65 -31.91
N LEU A 334 5.34 -12.95 -30.75
CA LEU A 334 5.25 -14.27 -30.11
C LEU A 334 4.05 -14.42 -29.18
N ILE A 335 3.14 -13.44 -29.08
CA ILE A 335 1.98 -13.54 -28.20
C ILE A 335 1.09 -14.74 -28.54
N SER A 336 0.96 -15.04 -29.83
CA SER A 336 0.19 -16.18 -30.33
C SER A 336 0.81 -17.54 -30.00
N ASP A 337 2.09 -17.58 -29.59
CA ASP A 337 2.75 -18.83 -29.21
C ASP A 337 2.40 -19.29 -27.79
N LEU A 338 1.83 -18.39 -26.96
CA LEU A 338 1.42 -18.71 -25.59
C LEU A 338 0.23 -19.66 -25.56
N ALA A 339 -0.78 -19.47 -26.44
CA ALA A 339 -1.99 -20.28 -26.47
C ALA A 339 -2.68 -20.22 -27.83
N GLU A 340 -3.58 -21.20 -28.10
CA GLU A 340 -4.45 -21.20 -29.28
C GLU A 340 -5.52 -20.09 -29.16
N HIS A 341 -6.06 -19.91 -27.95
CA HIS A 341 -7.08 -18.89 -27.65
C HIS A 341 -6.66 -18.10 -26.42
N LEU A 342 -6.62 -16.78 -26.58
CA LEU A 342 -6.36 -15.83 -25.50
C LEU A 342 -7.66 -15.15 -25.07
N THR A 343 -7.96 -15.25 -23.78
CA THR A 343 -9.00 -14.45 -23.13
C THR A 343 -8.31 -13.46 -22.20
N ILE A 344 -8.59 -12.17 -22.38
CA ILE A 344 -8.00 -11.09 -21.59
C ILE A 344 -9.07 -10.49 -20.68
N GLN A 345 -8.80 -10.47 -19.39
CA GLN A 345 -9.67 -9.84 -18.40
C GLN A 345 -9.17 -8.44 -18.10
N LEU A 346 -10.05 -7.43 -18.24
CA LEU A 346 -9.75 -6.02 -18.06
C LEU A 346 -10.84 -5.31 -17.25
N ASP A 347 -10.54 -4.07 -16.84
CA ASP A 347 -11.56 -3.12 -16.38
C ASP A 347 -12.61 -2.93 -17.49
N SER A 348 -13.90 -2.97 -17.14
CA SER A 348 -15.02 -2.89 -18.11
C SER A 348 -14.94 -1.67 -19.02
N ARG A 349 -14.43 -0.55 -18.50
CA ARG A 349 -14.26 0.72 -19.24
C ARG A 349 -13.26 0.64 -20.39
N LEU A 350 -12.28 -0.26 -20.32
CA LEU A 350 -11.27 -0.49 -21.38
C LEU A 350 -11.75 -1.43 -22.47
N ILE A 351 -12.77 -2.26 -22.21
CA ILE A 351 -13.19 -3.33 -23.13
C ILE A 351 -13.58 -2.82 -24.52
N PRO A 352 -14.35 -1.73 -24.70
CA PRO A 352 -14.67 -1.22 -26.03
C PRO A 352 -13.43 -0.86 -26.85
N LEU A 353 -12.49 -0.16 -26.22
CA LEU A 353 -11.24 0.28 -26.83
C LEU A 353 -10.34 -0.91 -27.23
N PHE A 354 -10.19 -1.89 -26.33
CA PHE A 354 -9.37 -3.08 -26.59
C PHE A 354 -10.00 -4.02 -27.61
N LYS A 355 -11.31 -4.22 -27.63
CA LYS A 355 -12.01 -5.01 -28.65
C LYS A 355 -11.81 -4.42 -30.06
N ARG A 356 -11.84 -3.10 -30.19
CA ARG A 356 -11.57 -2.41 -31.45
C ARG A 356 -10.11 -2.59 -31.89
N SER A 357 -9.19 -2.53 -30.92
CA SER A 357 -7.75 -2.58 -31.19
C SER A 357 -7.22 -3.99 -31.45
N PHE A 358 -7.84 -5.01 -30.85
CA PHE A 358 -7.41 -6.42 -30.90
C PHE A 358 -8.62 -7.35 -31.16
N PRO A 359 -9.25 -7.27 -32.34
CA PRO A 359 -10.47 -8.04 -32.65
C PRO A 359 -10.26 -9.56 -32.65
N GLN A 360 -9.00 -10.02 -32.69
CA GLN A 360 -8.63 -11.43 -32.67
C GLN A 360 -8.69 -12.07 -31.27
N HIS A 361 -8.79 -11.27 -30.20
CA HIS A 361 -8.79 -11.76 -28.83
C HIS A 361 -10.17 -11.59 -28.17
N GLN A 362 -10.45 -12.43 -27.19
CA GLN A 362 -11.64 -12.30 -26.35
C GLN A 362 -11.34 -11.41 -25.14
N PHE A 363 -12.24 -10.47 -24.85
CA PHE A 363 -12.14 -9.58 -23.68
C PHE A 363 -13.33 -9.78 -22.76
N ILE A 364 -13.07 -9.91 -21.45
CA ILE A 364 -14.05 -10.10 -20.39
C ILE A 364 -13.80 -9.11 -19.26
N GLU A 365 -14.85 -8.82 -18.51
CA GLU A 365 -14.82 -7.87 -17.41
C GLU A 365 -14.13 -8.42 -16.16
N LYS A 366 -13.38 -7.56 -15.48
CA LYS A 366 -12.79 -7.83 -14.17
C LYS A 366 -13.87 -8.03 -13.11
N GLY A 367 -13.68 -9.03 -12.25
CA GLY A 367 -14.62 -9.33 -11.17
C GLY A 367 -15.72 -10.34 -11.52
N LEU A 368 -15.87 -10.74 -12.78
CA LEU A 368 -16.71 -11.88 -13.11
C LEU A 368 -16.16 -13.14 -12.48
N GLY A 369 -17.01 -13.88 -11.77
CA GLY A 369 -16.70 -15.20 -11.21
C GLY A 369 -16.40 -16.20 -12.33
N LEU A 370 -15.15 -16.38 -12.67
CA LEU A 370 -14.72 -17.36 -13.65
C LEU A 370 -14.61 -18.73 -12.99
N SER A 371 -15.17 -19.76 -13.62
CA SER A 371 -14.93 -21.13 -13.21
C SER A 371 -13.62 -21.65 -13.83
N ASP A 372 -12.91 -22.52 -13.12
CA ASP A 372 -11.67 -23.18 -13.60
C ASP A 372 -11.87 -24.02 -14.87
N THR A 373 -13.12 -24.18 -15.34
CA THR A 373 -13.46 -24.88 -16.60
C THR A 373 -13.42 -23.99 -17.83
N GLN A 374 -13.34 -22.67 -17.67
CA GLN A 374 -13.38 -21.72 -18.77
C GLN A 374 -11.99 -21.47 -19.41
N PHE A 375 -10.92 -21.83 -18.71
CA PHE A 375 -9.54 -21.75 -19.17
C PHE A 375 -8.74 -22.98 -18.73
N ASP A 376 -7.66 -23.26 -19.43
CA ASP A 376 -6.77 -24.38 -19.08
C ASP A 376 -5.62 -23.91 -18.20
N GLN A 377 -5.13 -22.70 -18.43
CA GLN A 377 -4.13 -22.01 -17.63
C GLN A 377 -4.46 -20.53 -17.48
N HIS A 378 -3.88 -19.88 -16.50
CA HIS A 378 -4.02 -18.44 -16.31
C HIS A 378 -2.72 -17.77 -15.86
N MET A 379 -2.57 -16.47 -16.16
CA MET A 379 -1.45 -15.65 -15.72
C MET A 379 -1.87 -14.19 -15.51
N PRO A 380 -1.21 -13.46 -14.58
CA PRO A 380 -1.39 -12.02 -14.48
C PRO A 380 -0.78 -11.32 -15.69
N MET A 381 -1.36 -10.21 -16.12
CA MET A 381 -0.92 -9.47 -17.32
C MET A 381 0.53 -8.97 -17.18
N GLY A 382 0.97 -8.55 -15.98
CA GLY A 382 2.36 -8.13 -15.75
C GLY A 382 3.40 -9.24 -15.95
N GLN A 383 2.99 -10.52 -15.96
CA GLN A 383 3.89 -11.63 -16.26
C GLN A 383 4.29 -11.69 -17.74
N LEU A 384 3.52 -11.09 -18.64
CA LEU A 384 3.92 -10.93 -20.05
C LEU A 384 5.25 -10.17 -20.17
N ALA A 385 5.51 -9.21 -19.28
CA ALA A 385 6.76 -8.47 -19.29
C ALA A 385 7.97 -9.33 -18.89
N GLU A 386 7.80 -10.30 -17.98
CA GLU A 386 8.84 -11.30 -17.67
C GLU A 386 9.21 -12.12 -18.90
N ILE A 387 8.23 -12.41 -19.78
CA ILE A 387 8.45 -13.21 -20.98
C ILE A 387 9.08 -12.37 -22.10
N PHE A 388 8.54 -11.19 -22.35
CA PHE A 388 8.82 -10.40 -23.56
C PHE A 388 9.78 -9.23 -23.35
N CYS A 389 9.94 -8.72 -22.12
CA CYS A 389 10.75 -7.53 -21.83
C CYS A 389 12.05 -7.89 -21.08
N GLN A 390 12.98 -8.59 -21.75
CA GLN A 390 14.23 -9.05 -21.14
C GLN A 390 15.37 -8.02 -21.22
N SER A 391 15.24 -7.03 -22.08
CA SER A 391 16.23 -5.98 -22.33
C SER A 391 15.56 -4.73 -22.91
N LEU A 392 16.28 -3.60 -22.94
CA LEU A 392 15.77 -2.38 -23.61
C LEU A 392 15.45 -2.64 -25.09
N GLU A 393 16.23 -3.49 -25.77
CA GLU A 393 16.00 -3.86 -27.18
C GLU A 393 14.66 -4.57 -27.39
N SER A 394 14.20 -5.34 -26.41
CA SER A 394 12.93 -6.06 -26.49
C SER A 394 11.71 -5.14 -26.71
N PHE A 395 11.78 -3.90 -26.23
CA PHE A 395 10.69 -2.94 -26.39
C PHE A 395 10.50 -2.50 -27.85
N LYS A 396 11.51 -2.64 -28.71
CA LYS A 396 11.38 -2.36 -30.15
C LYS A 396 10.45 -3.33 -30.89
N SER A 397 10.17 -4.49 -30.29
CA SER A 397 9.21 -5.46 -30.82
C SER A 397 7.74 -5.10 -30.52
N ILE A 398 7.50 -4.09 -29.66
CA ILE A 398 6.18 -3.60 -29.29
C ILE A 398 5.77 -2.52 -30.28
N ARG A 399 4.51 -2.51 -30.72
CA ARG A 399 4.01 -1.44 -31.60
C ARG A 399 4.02 -0.09 -30.86
N PRO A 400 4.54 0.99 -31.48
CA PRO A 400 4.57 2.32 -30.88
C PRO A 400 3.19 2.89 -30.56
N SER A 401 2.18 2.53 -31.37
CA SER A 401 0.76 2.87 -31.18
C SER A 401 -0.05 1.60 -31.41
N TYR A 402 -0.83 1.20 -30.43
CA TYR A 402 -1.53 -0.09 -30.46
C TYR A 402 -3.01 -0.02 -30.06
N LEU A 403 -3.47 1.09 -29.49
CA LEU A 403 -4.88 1.34 -29.25
C LEU A 403 -5.47 2.18 -30.37
N LEU A 404 -6.71 1.85 -30.74
CA LEU A 404 -7.46 2.54 -31.78
C LEU A 404 -8.69 3.20 -31.15
N SER A 405 -8.73 4.52 -31.14
CA SER A 405 -9.93 5.26 -30.70
C SER A 405 -11.06 5.14 -31.72
N ASP A 406 -12.26 5.56 -31.36
CA ASP A 406 -13.36 5.75 -32.32
C ASP A 406 -13.06 6.97 -33.20
N ALA A 407 -12.69 6.72 -34.45
CA ALA A 407 -12.28 7.76 -35.39
C ALA A 407 -13.44 8.74 -35.71
N VAL A 408 -14.66 8.24 -35.82
CA VAL A 408 -15.86 9.07 -36.11
C VAL A 408 -16.12 10.00 -34.94
N ARG A 409 -16.10 9.46 -33.72
CA ARG A 409 -16.25 10.25 -32.49
C ARG A 409 -15.12 11.28 -32.35
N GLY A 410 -13.85 10.88 -32.62
CA GLY A 410 -12.70 11.77 -32.56
C GLY A 410 -12.78 12.95 -33.53
N HIS A 411 -13.20 12.71 -34.79
CA HIS A 411 -13.41 13.78 -35.78
C HIS A 411 -14.55 14.73 -35.35
N HIS A 412 -15.65 14.18 -34.84
CA HIS A 412 -16.75 15.00 -34.34
C HIS A 412 -16.31 15.90 -33.17
N ILE A 413 -15.56 15.36 -32.22
CA ILE A 413 -15.01 16.09 -31.07
C ILE A 413 -14.07 17.22 -31.56
N SER A 414 -13.13 16.94 -32.47
CA SER A 414 -12.23 17.95 -33.02
C SER A 414 -12.99 19.11 -33.70
N ALA A 415 -13.97 18.76 -34.54
CA ALA A 415 -14.84 19.77 -35.17
C ALA A 415 -15.62 20.61 -34.14
N GLN A 416 -16.15 19.99 -33.11
CA GLN A 416 -16.87 20.68 -32.01
C GLN A 416 -15.97 21.68 -31.28
N ILE A 417 -14.72 21.27 -30.93
CA ILE A 417 -13.76 22.12 -30.23
C ILE A 417 -13.42 23.35 -31.08
N LYS A 418 -13.09 23.16 -32.35
CA LYS A 418 -12.75 24.22 -33.28
C LYS A 418 -13.92 25.20 -33.52
N LEU A 419 -15.13 24.66 -33.73
CA LEU A 419 -16.33 25.48 -33.93
C LEU A 419 -16.64 26.37 -32.73
N GLN A 420 -16.51 25.86 -31.50
CA GLN A 420 -16.75 26.63 -30.29
C GLN A 420 -15.75 27.77 -30.10
N ASN A 421 -14.51 27.57 -30.52
CA ASN A 421 -13.44 28.56 -30.40
C ASN A 421 -13.35 29.53 -31.63
N LYS A 422 -14.15 29.32 -32.68
CA LYS A 422 -14.16 30.14 -33.91
C LYS A 422 -12.79 30.28 -34.59
N ASP A 423 -11.92 29.31 -34.40
CA ASP A 423 -10.58 29.28 -34.97
C ASP A 423 -10.17 27.86 -35.28
N ASP A 424 -9.88 27.57 -36.53
CA ASP A 424 -9.55 26.23 -37.03
C ASP A 424 -8.05 25.94 -37.08
N GLU A 425 -7.21 26.96 -36.89
CA GLU A 425 -5.76 26.86 -37.13
C GLU A 425 -4.95 26.57 -35.86
N LYS A 426 -5.48 26.90 -34.68
CA LYS A 426 -4.78 26.72 -33.39
C LYS A 426 -4.71 25.25 -32.98
N PRO A 427 -3.56 24.80 -32.44
CA PRO A 427 -3.42 23.46 -31.93
C PRO A 427 -4.33 23.19 -30.72
N ILE A 428 -4.92 22.01 -30.68
CA ILE A 428 -5.70 21.51 -29.55
C ILE A 428 -4.75 20.81 -28.57
N VAL A 429 -4.64 21.32 -27.35
CA VAL A 429 -3.78 20.80 -26.31
C VAL A 429 -4.60 20.18 -25.19
N GLY A 430 -4.49 18.88 -25.05
CA GLY A 430 -5.09 18.15 -23.93
C GLY A 430 -4.26 18.25 -22.67
N ILE A 431 -4.86 18.63 -21.53
CA ILE A 431 -4.15 18.83 -20.27
C ILE A 431 -4.67 17.98 -19.12
N SER A 432 -3.74 17.45 -18.30
CA SER A 432 -4.06 16.72 -17.07
C SER A 432 -2.96 16.96 -16.01
N TRP A 433 -3.34 17.37 -14.80
CA TRP A 433 -2.43 17.96 -13.81
C TRP A 433 -2.44 17.32 -12.43
N ARG A 434 -3.38 16.36 -12.17
CA ARG A 434 -3.53 15.76 -10.84
C ARG A 434 -3.60 14.23 -10.90
N SER A 435 -2.98 13.58 -9.92
CA SER A 435 -3.12 12.15 -9.68
C SER A 435 -3.94 11.90 -8.41
N LYS A 436 -4.88 10.94 -8.46
CA LYS A 436 -5.73 10.54 -7.32
C LYS A 436 -5.07 9.49 -6.42
N ASN A 437 -3.80 9.19 -6.61
CA ASN A 437 -3.12 8.21 -5.77
C ASN A 437 -2.92 8.80 -4.36
N ASP A 438 -3.62 8.24 -3.36
CA ASP A 438 -3.63 8.76 -1.99
C ASP A 438 -2.24 8.79 -1.32
N LYS A 439 -1.32 7.91 -1.74
CA LYS A 439 0.02 7.79 -1.15
C LYS A 439 1.10 8.65 -1.83
N LYS A 440 1.01 8.83 -3.15
CA LYS A 440 2.03 9.53 -3.95
C LYS A 440 1.45 10.62 -4.86
N GLY A 441 0.15 10.86 -4.80
CA GLY A 441 -0.53 11.78 -5.71
C GLY A 441 -0.08 13.22 -5.56
N LEU A 442 0.18 13.69 -4.35
CA LEU A 442 0.64 15.05 -4.08
C LEU A 442 2.04 15.31 -4.68
N ASP A 443 2.98 14.37 -4.53
CA ASP A 443 4.33 14.48 -5.10
C ASP A 443 4.34 14.51 -6.64
N ARG A 444 3.31 13.93 -7.27
CA ARG A 444 3.15 13.84 -8.73
C ARG A 444 2.31 14.97 -9.32
N SER A 445 1.50 15.64 -8.51
CA SER A 445 0.55 16.65 -8.97
C SER A 445 1.19 18.04 -9.07
N ILE A 446 0.69 18.81 -10.01
CA ILE A 446 0.99 20.25 -10.18
C ILE A 446 -0.33 21.00 -10.14
N THR A 447 -0.34 22.30 -9.86
CA THR A 447 -1.58 23.07 -9.98
C THR A 447 -1.93 23.28 -11.46
N ALA A 448 -3.22 23.31 -11.77
CA ALA A 448 -3.64 23.61 -13.14
C ALA A 448 -3.19 25.01 -13.57
N THR A 449 -3.17 25.97 -12.63
CA THR A 449 -2.69 27.35 -12.85
C THR A 449 -1.21 27.39 -13.25
N ASP A 450 -0.34 26.66 -12.54
CA ASP A 450 1.09 26.63 -12.87
C ASP A 450 1.32 25.95 -14.24
N LEU A 451 0.61 24.83 -14.51
CA LEU A 451 0.74 24.13 -15.77
C LEU A 451 0.30 24.99 -16.96
N VAL A 452 -0.95 25.46 -16.93
CA VAL A 452 -1.54 26.24 -18.04
C VAL A 452 -0.83 27.59 -18.18
N GLY A 453 -0.47 28.23 -17.05
CA GLY A 453 0.30 29.47 -17.05
C GLY A 453 1.65 29.32 -17.76
N ALA A 454 2.39 28.23 -17.48
CA ALA A 454 3.66 27.96 -18.16
C ALA A 454 3.49 27.71 -19.67
N LEU A 455 2.42 26.99 -20.08
CA LEU A 455 2.13 26.70 -21.48
C LEU A 455 1.72 27.93 -22.29
N SER A 456 1.23 28.95 -21.63
CA SER A 456 0.72 30.20 -22.27
C SER A 456 1.77 31.29 -22.43
N LEU A 457 3.04 31.03 -22.10
CA LEU A 457 4.13 32.01 -22.31
C LEU A 457 4.67 31.94 -23.75
N ASN A 458 4.94 33.10 -24.36
CA ASN A 458 5.57 33.21 -25.68
C ASN A 458 7.11 33.35 -25.60
N LYS A 459 7.80 33.42 -26.77
CA LYS A 459 9.27 33.57 -26.87
C LYS A 459 9.85 34.74 -26.10
N GLN A 460 9.10 35.83 -25.94
CA GLN A 460 9.51 37.04 -25.24
C GLN A 460 9.21 36.99 -23.73
N GLY A 461 8.66 35.88 -23.23
CA GLY A 461 8.21 35.73 -21.84
C GLY A 461 6.90 36.47 -21.53
N GLY A 462 6.22 36.99 -22.55
CA GLY A 462 4.89 37.57 -22.46
C GLY A 462 3.82 36.47 -22.38
N PHE A 463 2.69 36.80 -21.75
CA PHE A 463 1.56 35.90 -21.64
C PHE A 463 0.72 35.95 -22.93
N ASP A 464 0.51 34.79 -23.55
CA ASP A 464 -0.30 34.62 -24.75
C ASP A 464 -1.46 33.66 -24.46
N THR A 465 -2.62 34.23 -24.15
CA THR A 465 -3.84 33.50 -23.78
C THR A 465 -4.53 32.83 -24.96
N ASP A 466 -4.09 33.17 -26.18
CA ASP A 466 -4.77 32.78 -27.43
C ASP A 466 -3.96 31.81 -28.28
N ARG A 467 -2.93 31.18 -27.67
CA ARG A 467 -1.98 30.32 -28.39
C ARG A 467 -2.53 28.94 -28.71
N PHE A 468 -3.34 28.38 -27.80
CA PHE A 468 -3.85 27.03 -27.87
C PHE A 468 -5.34 26.94 -27.58
N HIS A 469 -5.97 25.88 -28.06
CA HIS A 469 -7.25 25.40 -27.56
C HIS A 469 -7.01 24.38 -26.46
N PHE A 470 -7.12 24.78 -25.19
CA PHE A 470 -6.95 23.89 -24.06
C PHE A 470 -8.18 23.04 -23.83
N VAL A 471 -7.97 21.72 -23.65
CA VAL A 471 -9.03 20.76 -23.39
C VAL A 471 -8.70 19.97 -22.14
N ASN A 472 -9.68 19.85 -21.26
CA ASN A 472 -9.57 19.13 -20.01
C ASN A 472 -9.59 17.61 -20.23
N LEU A 473 -8.47 16.93 -19.94
CA LEU A 473 -8.34 15.48 -19.92
C LEU A 473 -8.29 14.94 -18.47
N GLN A 474 -8.36 15.81 -17.46
CA GLN A 474 -8.29 15.42 -16.07
C GLN A 474 -9.57 14.66 -15.66
N TYR A 475 -9.41 13.46 -15.09
CA TYR A 475 -10.51 12.67 -14.53
C TYR A 475 -10.91 13.20 -13.14
N ASN A 476 -12.18 13.00 -12.76
CA ASN A 476 -12.75 13.51 -11.49
C ASN A 476 -12.48 15.01 -11.29
N THR A 477 -12.63 15.80 -12.33
CA THR A 477 -12.41 17.24 -12.25
C THR A 477 -13.62 17.91 -11.60
N ASN A 478 -13.35 18.83 -10.66
CA ASN A 478 -14.33 19.83 -10.26
C ASN A 478 -14.41 20.93 -11.34
N LEU A 479 -15.57 21.12 -11.97
CA LEU A 479 -15.77 22.16 -12.97
C LEU A 479 -15.50 23.57 -12.42
N GLU A 480 -15.75 23.82 -11.14
CA GLU A 480 -15.43 25.06 -10.46
C GLU A 480 -13.92 25.33 -10.46
N GLU A 481 -13.09 24.28 -10.24
CA GLU A 481 -11.62 24.38 -10.32
C GLU A 481 -11.17 24.85 -11.71
N VAL A 482 -11.71 24.23 -12.77
CA VAL A 482 -11.39 24.61 -14.16
C VAL A 482 -11.83 26.03 -14.45
N GLN A 483 -13.01 26.42 -14.00
CA GLN A 483 -13.51 27.79 -14.19
C GLN A 483 -12.63 28.81 -13.47
N GLN A 484 -12.26 28.57 -12.21
CA GLN A 484 -11.36 29.44 -11.45
C GLN A 484 -10.00 29.64 -12.16
N VAL A 485 -9.42 28.56 -12.71
CA VAL A 485 -8.17 28.63 -13.48
C VAL A 485 -8.37 29.42 -14.77
N SER A 486 -9.47 29.19 -15.47
CA SER A 486 -9.83 29.90 -16.71
C SER A 486 -9.97 31.40 -16.46
N GLU A 487 -10.68 31.79 -15.39
CA GLU A 487 -10.87 33.18 -14.99
C GLU A 487 -9.55 33.84 -14.55
N ALA A 488 -8.74 33.13 -13.73
CA ALA A 488 -7.47 33.66 -13.21
C ALA A 488 -6.43 33.95 -14.31
N LEU A 489 -6.42 33.13 -15.36
CA LEU A 489 -5.46 33.23 -16.47
C LEU A 489 -6.04 33.93 -17.71
N GLY A 490 -7.34 34.17 -17.77
CA GLY A 490 -8.01 34.66 -18.97
C GLY A 490 -7.99 33.69 -20.14
N ILE A 491 -7.96 32.36 -19.85
CA ILE A 491 -7.83 31.28 -20.82
C ILE A 491 -9.07 30.39 -20.77
N ASN A 492 -9.59 30.00 -21.92
CA ASN A 492 -10.68 29.02 -21.98
C ASN A 492 -10.13 27.58 -21.94
N ILE A 493 -10.41 26.83 -20.85
CA ILE A 493 -10.16 25.40 -20.75
C ILE A 493 -11.48 24.68 -21.01
N GLN A 494 -11.58 24.02 -22.14
CA GLN A 494 -12.81 23.42 -22.61
C GLN A 494 -13.07 22.08 -21.92
N CYS A 495 -14.24 21.89 -21.34
CA CYS A 495 -14.76 20.63 -20.80
C CYS A 495 -15.91 20.15 -21.69
N LEU A 496 -15.81 18.94 -22.22
CA LEU A 496 -16.87 18.35 -23.03
C LEU A 496 -17.88 17.63 -22.13
N ALA A 497 -19.12 18.13 -22.11
CA ALA A 497 -20.17 17.62 -21.23
C ALA A 497 -20.57 16.14 -21.53
N ASP A 498 -20.37 15.71 -22.78
CA ASP A 498 -20.75 14.37 -23.24
C ASP A 498 -19.68 13.30 -22.98
N ILE A 499 -18.57 13.65 -22.33
CA ILE A 499 -17.47 12.75 -22.02
C ILE A 499 -17.11 12.84 -20.54
N ASP A 500 -17.39 11.79 -19.79
CA ASP A 500 -16.87 11.63 -18.44
C ASP A 500 -15.49 10.97 -18.50
N ASN A 501 -14.45 11.76 -18.27
CA ASN A 501 -13.04 11.32 -18.32
C ASN A 501 -12.68 10.19 -17.34
N PHE A 502 -13.57 9.82 -16.42
CA PHE A 502 -13.39 8.72 -15.48
C PHE A 502 -14.13 7.45 -15.89
N SER A 503 -15.39 7.55 -16.26
CA SER A 503 -16.24 6.39 -16.56
C SER A 503 -16.26 6.04 -18.06
N ASP A 504 -16.09 7.02 -18.96
CA ASP A 504 -16.08 6.84 -20.41
C ASP A 504 -14.65 6.89 -20.97
N ILE A 505 -13.89 5.82 -20.73
CA ILE A 505 -12.48 5.72 -21.21
C ILE A 505 -12.39 5.67 -22.73
N ASP A 506 -13.39 5.12 -23.42
CA ASP A 506 -13.42 5.11 -24.89
C ASP A 506 -13.68 6.52 -25.46
N GLY A 507 -14.54 7.29 -24.79
CA GLY A 507 -14.72 8.71 -25.08
C GLY A 507 -13.47 9.54 -24.79
N LEU A 508 -12.81 9.30 -23.66
CA LEU A 508 -11.53 9.94 -23.34
C LEU A 508 -10.45 9.60 -24.38
N ALA A 509 -10.38 8.36 -24.86
CA ALA A 509 -9.47 7.96 -25.94
C ALA A 509 -9.76 8.71 -27.25
N SER A 510 -11.05 8.92 -27.57
CA SER A 510 -11.46 9.71 -28.74
C SER A 510 -11.13 11.20 -28.57
N LEU A 511 -11.29 11.75 -27.36
CA LEU A 511 -10.92 13.11 -27.00
C LEU A 511 -9.40 13.33 -27.10
N ILE A 512 -8.59 12.39 -26.55
CA ILE A 512 -7.13 12.43 -26.69
C ILE A 512 -6.74 12.37 -28.17
N SER A 513 -7.42 11.57 -28.97
CA SER A 513 -7.14 11.47 -30.42
C SER A 513 -7.49 12.75 -31.16
N ALA A 514 -8.46 13.52 -30.70
CA ALA A 514 -8.82 14.84 -31.25
C ALA A 514 -7.81 15.94 -30.91
N CYS A 515 -6.97 15.77 -29.87
CA CYS A 515 -5.91 16.71 -29.54
C CYS A 515 -4.74 16.57 -30.50
N ASP A 516 -4.01 17.67 -30.79
CA ASP A 516 -2.76 17.65 -31.53
C ASP A 516 -1.60 17.16 -30.66
N LEU A 517 -1.59 17.57 -29.40
CA LEU A 517 -0.65 17.10 -28.38
C LEU A 517 -1.31 17.02 -26.99
N VAL A 518 -0.64 16.32 -26.07
CA VAL A 518 -1.08 16.18 -24.68
C VAL A 518 0.04 16.62 -23.75
N VAL A 519 -0.30 17.39 -22.71
CA VAL A 519 0.59 17.70 -21.60
C VAL A 519 -0.01 17.15 -20.30
N SER A 520 0.75 16.31 -19.62
CA SER A 520 0.25 15.61 -18.44
C SER A 520 1.34 15.34 -17.41
N ILE A 521 0.90 14.98 -16.22
CA ILE A 521 1.74 14.37 -15.19
C ILE A 521 1.69 12.84 -15.30
N ASP A 522 2.45 12.13 -14.47
CA ASP A 522 2.44 10.66 -14.31
C ASP A 522 1.09 10.15 -13.78
N ASN A 523 0.13 9.90 -14.69
CA ASN A 523 -1.21 9.37 -14.40
C ASN A 523 -1.72 8.46 -15.55
N SER A 524 -2.96 7.95 -15.45
CA SER A 524 -3.53 7.04 -16.46
C SER A 524 -3.72 7.68 -17.85
N THR A 525 -3.93 9.00 -17.92
CA THR A 525 -4.08 9.74 -19.18
C THR A 525 -2.83 9.61 -20.06
N VAL A 526 -1.65 9.65 -19.46
CA VAL A 526 -0.37 9.48 -20.17
C VAL A 526 -0.27 8.12 -20.85
N HIS A 527 -0.69 7.04 -20.15
CA HIS A 527 -0.68 5.70 -20.72
C HIS A 527 -1.63 5.57 -21.91
N LEU A 528 -2.84 6.16 -21.81
CA LEU A 528 -3.77 6.19 -22.95
C LEU A 528 -3.22 6.99 -24.13
N ALA A 529 -2.68 8.18 -23.89
CA ALA A 529 -2.11 9.03 -24.92
C ALA A 529 -0.93 8.33 -25.63
N GLY A 530 -0.04 7.72 -24.86
CA GLY A 530 1.08 6.94 -25.41
C GLY A 530 0.63 5.73 -26.23
N ALA A 531 -0.37 4.98 -25.73
CA ALA A 531 -0.92 3.83 -26.44
C ALA A 531 -1.64 4.20 -27.75
N LEU A 532 -2.21 5.42 -27.82
CA LEU A 532 -2.79 6.00 -29.04
C LEU A 532 -1.73 6.61 -29.97
N GLY A 533 -0.46 6.70 -29.54
CA GLY A 533 0.63 7.30 -30.32
C GLY A 533 0.59 8.83 -30.37
N LYS A 534 -0.11 9.49 -29.45
CA LYS A 534 -0.17 10.96 -29.40
C LYS A 534 1.14 11.56 -28.91
N PRO A 535 1.66 12.64 -29.54
CA PRO A 535 2.73 13.44 -28.96
C PRO A 535 2.35 13.87 -27.55
N THR A 536 3.12 13.43 -26.57
CA THR A 536 2.75 13.65 -25.15
C THR A 536 3.97 14.10 -24.36
N TYR A 537 3.81 15.18 -23.63
CA TYR A 537 4.83 15.82 -22.80
C TYR A 537 4.49 15.55 -21.33
N VAL A 538 5.36 14.78 -20.65
CA VAL A 538 5.07 14.22 -19.34
C VAL A 538 5.94 14.85 -18.26
N LEU A 539 5.31 15.52 -17.31
CA LEU A 539 5.98 16.04 -16.12
C LEU A 539 6.10 14.94 -15.07
N LEU A 540 7.32 14.61 -14.68
CA LEU A 540 7.63 13.51 -13.76
C LEU A 540 8.16 14.05 -12.43
N PRO A 541 7.75 13.47 -11.28
CA PRO A 541 8.24 13.84 -9.97
C PRO A 541 9.73 13.49 -9.79
N PHE A 542 10.35 14.00 -8.73
CA PHE A 542 11.74 13.71 -8.39
C PHE A 542 12.03 12.20 -8.31
N SER A 543 11.18 11.45 -7.63
CA SER A 543 11.24 9.98 -7.57
C SER A 543 10.15 9.41 -8.48
N ALA A 544 10.42 9.40 -9.78
CA ALA A 544 9.50 8.83 -10.78
C ALA A 544 9.39 7.30 -10.66
N ASP A 545 8.29 6.75 -11.12
CA ASP A 545 8.06 5.31 -11.16
C ASP A 545 9.04 4.61 -12.12
N TRP A 546 9.33 3.31 -11.87
CA TRP A 546 10.23 2.48 -12.68
C TRP A 546 9.88 2.48 -14.18
N ARG A 547 8.60 2.67 -14.52
CA ARG A 547 8.08 2.67 -15.91
C ARG A 547 8.73 3.74 -16.78
N TRP A 548 9.24 4.80 -16.17
CA TRP A 548 9.82 5.95 -16.84
C TRP A 548 11.34 5.91 -16.94
N GLY A 549 12.00 4.92 -16.31
CA GLY A 549 13.46 4.84 -16.22
C GLY A 549 14.06 6.01 -15.42
N LEU A 550 15.40 6.17 -15.48
CA LEU A 550 16.09 7.22 -14.70
C LEU A 550 16.42 8.48 -15.49
N GLU A 551 17.03 8.33 -16.67
CA GLU A 551 17.69 9.44 -17.35
C GLU A 551 17.13 9.74 -18.76
N SER A 552 16.43 8.78 -19.35
CA SER A 552 15.90 8.97 -20.69
C SER A 552 14.91 10.13 -20.77
N SER A 553 15.04 10.97 -21.78
CA SER A 553 14.05 11.99 -22.15
C SER A 553 12.83 11.41 -22.91
N HIS A 554 12.86 10.12 -23.23
CA HIS A 554 11.78 9.42 -23.94
C HIS A 554 11.41 8.13 -23.20
N SER A 555 10.14 7.73 -23.33
CA SER A 555 9.67 6.46 -22.79
C SER A 555 10.03 5.31 -23.72
N TYR A 556 10.51 4.20 -23.14
CA TYR A 556 10.68 2.95 -23.90
C TYR A 556 9.36 2.19 -24.11
N TRP A 557 8.34 2.47 -23.31
CA TRP A 557 6.99 1.92 -23.51
C TRP A 557 6.24 2.63 -24.63
N TYR A 558 6.45 3.95 -24.78
CA TYR A 558 5.69 4.83 -25.68
C TYR A 558 6.63 5.84 -26.35
N PRO A 559 7.10 5.56 -27.57
CA PRO A 559 8.05 6.47 -28.25
C PRO A 559 7.55 7.90 -28.48
N SER A 560 6.22 8.11 -28.44
CA SER A 560 5.61 9.45 -28.57
C SER A 560 5.67 10.32 -27.32
N LEU A 561 6.24 9.81 -26.21
CA LEU A 561 6.31 10.53 -24.95
C LEU A 561 7.66 11.19 -24.74
N HIS A 562 7.64 12.48 -24.39
CA HIS A 562 8.78 13.29 -23.94
C HIS A 562 8.70 13.49 -22.43
N LEU A 563 9.79 13.22 -21.68
CA LEU A 563 9.81 13.12 -20.22
C LEU A 563 10.58 14.27 -19.58
N TYR A 564 9.93 15.07 -18.75
CA TYR A 564 10.49 16.22 -18.02
C TYR A 564 10.49 15.92 -16.53
N ARG A 565 11.69 15.84 -15.93
CA ARG A 565 11.87 15.37 -14.56
C ARG A 565 12.22 16.48 -13.61
N GLN A 566 11.65 16.46 -12.40
CA GLN A 566 12.12 17.31 -11.30
C GLN A 566 13.57 16.99 -10.95
N SER A 567 14.40 18.02 -10.83
CA SER A 567 15.77 17.91 -10.30
C SER A 567 15.79 17.86 -8.77
N GLN A 568 14.77 18.43 -8.12
CA GLN A 568 14.57 18.39 -6.67
C GLN A 568 13.09 18.19 -6.36
N ARG A 569 12.80 17.59 -5.19
CA ARG A 569 11.41 17.25 -4.80
C ARG A 569 10.55 18.52 -4.69
N GLY A 570 9.39 18.50 -5.34
CA GLY A 570 8.46 19.63 -5.40
C GLY A 570 8.85 20.75 -6.34
N GLY A 571 10.01 20.68 -7.00
CA GLY A 571 10.52 21.70 -7.91
C GLY A 571 9.98 21.55 -9.34
N TRP A 572 8.83 22.13 -9.66
CA TRP A 572 8.24 22.09 -11.01
C TRP A 572 8.75 23.17 -11.96
N ALA A 573 9.41 24.23 -11.47
CA ALA A 573 9.84 25.36 -12.30
C ALA A 573 10.79 24.95 -13.44
N GLU A 574 11.81 24.12 -13.16
CA GLU A 574 12.77 23.67 -14.17
C GLU A 574 12.14 22.77 -15.24
N PRO A 575 11.37 21.71 -14.90
CA PRO A 575 10.67 20.91 -15.90
C PRO A 575 9.71 21.72 -16.77
N LEU A 576 8.99 22.68 -16.19
CA LEU A 576 8.08 23.57 -16.93
C LEU A 576 8.82 24.46 -17.92
N LEU A 577 9.96 25.04 -17.54
CA LEU A 577 10.77 25.88 -18.43
C LEU A 577 11.31 25.08 -19.63
N LYS A 578 11.76 23.83 -19.40
CA LYS A 578 12.21 22.94 -20.48
C LYS A 578 11.06 22.58 -21.42
N LEU A 579 9.93 22.18 -20.86
CA LEU A 579 8.71 21.89 -21.61
C LEU A 579 8.28 23.09 -22.48
N GLN A 580 8.28 24.29 -21.90
CA GLN A 580 7.94 25.52 -22.59
C GLN A 580 8.89 25.78 -23.77
N ALA A 581 10.20 25.63 -23.57
CA ALA A 581 11.18 25.83 -24.64
C ALA A 581 10.92 24.88 -25.84
N ASP A 582 10.72 23.59 -25.56
CA ASP A 582 10.46 22.59 -26.60
C ASP A 582 9.14 22.86 -27.35
N LEU A 583 8.08 23.31 -26.65
CA LEU A 583 6.80 23.66 -27.28
C LEU A 583 6.90 24.94 -28.12
N ILE A 584 7.73 25.91 -27.71
CA ILE A 584 7.99 27.12 -28.49
C ILE A 584 8.70 26.76 -29.81
N GLU A 585 9.72 25.90 -29.77
CA GLU A 585 10.41 25.44 -30.97
C GLU A 585 9.50 24.66 -31.92
N LEU A 586 8.57 23.87 -31.39
CA LEU A 586 7.64 23.07 -32.18
C LEU A 586 6.62 23.93 -32.96
N ILE A 587 6.14 25.03 -32.37
CA ILE A 587 5.01 25.80 -32.89
C ILE A 587 5.48 27.04 -33.63
N ASP A 588 6.59 27.62 -33.21
CA ASP A 588 7.23 28.81 -33.83
C ASP A 588 8.67 28.47 -34.28
N PRO A 589 8.87 27.60 -35.27
CA PRO A 589 10.19 27.12 -35.70
C PRO A 589 11.12 28.26 -36.23
#